data_5e3269615b59a07a8b33c20cf22f3ba4
#
_entry.id   5e3269615b59a07a8b33c20cf22f3ba4
#
_cell.length_a   1.000
_cell.length_b   1.000
_cell.length_c   1.000
_cell.angle_alpha   90.00
_cell.angle_beta   90.00
_cell.angle_gamma   90.00
#
_symmetry.space_group_name_H-M   'P 1'
#
loop_
_entity.id
_entity.type
_entity.pdbx_description
1 polymer ?
#
loop_
_entity_poly.entity_id
_entity_poly.type
_entity_poly.pdbx_seq_one_letter_code
_entity_poly.pdbx_strand_id
1 'polypeptide(L)'
;MAMNIVINNLFGNPDDAYAPETADYTIEEKRKYARDMFLMKAREECFSDSILWKWNFENCDDIEDQLMVSMKKYCENFDEMCRDGCGLVLYGPVGVGKTYAAACIANELIEHERSVHMTDFSRIINTLFGLNEGKQKYLDRLNEYDLLIIDDLASQRNTSYANEIVMNVIDSRCKAGKPLIVTTNLSADDLLKPQGITEQRIYSRLCQMCIPVRCSASKDRRKEKMKQNIAKYRETLMLGNMR
;
A
#
# COMPACT_ATOMS: atom_id res chain seq x y z
N MET A 1 20.75 -11.88 -2.86
CA MET A 1 21.00 -12.81 -3.99
C MET A 1 19.78 -12.94 -4.91
N ALA A 2 18.54 -12.98 -4.42
CA ALA A 2 17.33 -13.06 -5.25
C ALA A 2 17.06 -11.83 -6.11
N MET A 3 17.45 -10.66 -5.65
CA MET A 3 17.16 -9.39 -6.31
C MET A 3 18.05 -9.10 -7.54
N ASN A 4 19.32 -9.48 -7.53
CA ASN A 4 20.13 -9.41 -8.74
C ASN A 4 19.54 -10.23 -9.89
N ILE A 5 18.77 -11.30 -9.56
CA ILE A 5 18.07 -12.11 -10.55
C ILE A 5 16.83 -11.39 -11.09
N VAL A 6 16.07 -10.69 -10.22
CA VAL A 6 14.87 -9.93 -10.61
C VAL A 6 15.27 -8.68 -11.40
N ILE A 7 16.30 -7.95 -10.96
CA ILE A 7 16.85 -6.78 -11.67
C ILE A 7 17.38 -7.20 -13.04
N ASN A 8 18.18 -8.26 -13.11
CA ASN A 8 18.72 -8.75 -14.38
C ASN A 8 17.65 -9.28 -15.34
N ASN A 9 16.55 -9.86 -14.83
CA ASN A 9 15.44 -10.35 -15.65
C ASN A 9 14.48 -9.25 -16.13
N LEU A 10 14.33 -8.17 -15.38
CA LEU A 10 13.43 -7.07 -15.73
C LEU A 10 14.13 -5.90 -16.44
N PHE A 11 15.42 -5.67 -16.18
CA PHE A 11 16.12 -4.46 -16.59
C PHE A 11 17.50 -4.69 -17.25
N GLY A 12 17.93 -5.96 -17.43
CA GLY A 12 19.29 -6.26 -17.85
C GLY A 12 20.32 -6.11 -16.71
N ASN A 13 21.58 -6.40 -17.01
CA ASN A 13 22.66 -6.24 -16.04
C ASN A 13 22.74 -4.76 -15.60
N PRO A 14 22.82 -4.41 -14.29
CA PRO A 14 23.00 -3.05 -13.83
C PRO A 14 24.21 -2.34 -14.44
N ASP A 15 25.21 -3.09 -14.88
CA ASP A 15 26.39 -2.56 -15.59
C ASP A 15 26.06 -2.16 -17.04
N ASP A 16 24.92 -2.63 -17.59
CA ASP A 16 24.41 -2.28 -18.93
C ASP A 16 23.29 -1.22 -18.86
N ALA A 17 22.98 -0.69 -17.68
CA ALA A 17 21.90 0.26 -17.47
C ALA A 17 22.19 1.58 -18.22
N TYR A 18 21.27 1.91 -19.09
CA TYR A 18 21.18 3.09 -19.95
C TYR A 18 21.52 4.42 -19.24
N ALA A 19 22.79 4.71 -19.09
CA ALA A 19 23.22 6.10 -19.00
C ALA A 19 23.30 6.63 -20.44
N PRO A 20 22.85 7.87 -20.73
CA PRO A 20 22.99 8.42 -22.08
C PRO A 20 24.45 8.34 -22.52
N GLU A 21 24.71 7.81 -23.71
CA GLU A 21 26.06 7.56 -24.27
C GLU A 21 26.95 8.81 -24.39
N THR A 22 26.47 10.00 -24.00
CA THR A 22 27.08 11.28 -24.25
C THR A 22 27.72 11.97 -23.05
N ALA A 23 27.74 11.36 -21.85
CA ALA A 23 28.36 11.96 -20.68
C ALA A 23 29.35 10.99 -20.01
N ASP A 24 30.55 11.47 -19.67
CA ASP A 24 31.55 10.76 -18.86
C ASP A 24 31.09 10.65 -17.40
N TYR A 25 30.09 9.77 -17.16
CA TYR A 25 29.66 9.46 -15.80
C TYR A 25 30.65 8.52 -15.12
N THR A 26 30.96 8.81 -13.88
CA THR A 26 31.69 7.90 -13.00
C THR A 26 30.86 6.62 -12.75
N ILE A 27 31.52 5.54 -12.32
CA ILE A 27 30.84 4.28 -11.97
C ILE A 27 29.80 4.53 -10.86
N GLU A 28 30.07 5.42 -9.92
CA GLU A 28 29.19 5.75 -8.80
C GLU A 28 27.94 6.52 -9.26
N GLU A 29 28.08 7.44 -10.19
CA GLU A 29 26.95 8.16 -10.80
C GLU A 29 26.07 7.22 -11.64
N LYS A 30 26.66 6.28 -12.38
CA LYS A 30 25.91 5.26 -13.12
C LYS A 30 25.10 4.35 -12.19
N ARG A 31 25.69 3.91 -11.06
CA ARG A 31 24.99 3.10 -10.04
C ARG A 31 23.85 3.87 -9.39
N LYS A 32 24.07 5.13 -9.06
CA LYS A 32 23.02 5.99 -8.51
C LYS A 32 21.86 6.15 -9.49
N TYR A 33 22.16 6.47 -10.75
CA TYR A 33 21.16 6.61 -11.80
C TYR A 33 20.34 5.31 -11.99
N ALA A 34 21.01 4.16 -12.06
CA ALA A 34 20.34 2.86 -12.16
C ALA A 34 19.41 2.58 -10.97
N ARG A 35 19.84 2.91 -9.74
CA ARG A 35 19.02 2.81 -8.54
C ARG A 35 17.80 3.74 -8.60
N ASP A 36 17.99 4.99 -8.96
CA ASP A 36 16.90 5.97 -9.04
C ASP A 36 15.85 5.55 -10.07
N MET A 37 16.29 5.05 -11.23
CA MET A 37 15.39 4.50 -12.26
C MET A 37 14.65 3.24 -11.79
N PHE A 38 15.32 2.35 -11.06
CA PHE A 38 14.69 1.19 -10.45
C PHE A 38 13.60 1.59 -9.46
N LEU A 39 13.91 2.50 -8.53
CA LEU A 39 12.96 2.99 -7.53
C LEU A 39 11.75 3.68 -8.18
N MET A 40 11.99 4.46 -9.25
CA MET A 40 10.91 5.10 -10.00
C MET A 40 9.96 4.05 -10.60
N LYS A 41 10.49 3.05 -11.30
CA LYS A 41 9.68 1.97 -11.89
C LYS A 41 8.96 1.14 -10.84
N ALA A 42 9.63 0.82 -9.73
CA ALA A 42 9.01 0.09 -8.62
C ALA A 42 7.82 0.86 -8.02
N ARG A 43 7.92 2.20 -7.94
CA ARG A 43 6.79 3.04 -7.52
C ARG A 43 5.67 3.09 -8.55
N GLU A 44 5.99 3.15 -9.85
CA GLU A 44 4.99 3.08 -10.92
C GLU A 44 4.20 1.77 -10.89
N GLU A 45 4.87 0.65 -10.61
CA GLU A 45 4.21 -0.66 -10.47
C GLU A 45 3.44 -0.80 -9.15
N CYS A 46 3.96 -0.20 -8.07
CA CYS A 46 3.33 -0.27 -6.76
C CYS A 46 2.04 0.53 -6.70
N PHE A 47 2.09 1.79 -7.13
CA PHE A 47 1.01 2.75 -6.90
C PHE A 47 0.25 3.07 -8.17
N SER A 48 -1.06 3.02 -8.08
CA SER A 48 -1.94 3.52 -9.15
C SER A 48 -1.97 5.04 -9.26
N ASP A 49 -1.66 5.74 -8.16
CA ASP A 49 -1.73 7.21 -8.05
C ASP A 49 -0.37 7.77 -7.66
N SER A 50 0.23 8.61 -8.51
CA SER A 50 1.55 9.20 -8.29
C SER A 50 1.67 10.09 -7.05
N ILE A 51 0.56 10.59 -6.50
CA ILE A 51 0.57 11.37 -5.26
C ILE A 51 1.09 10.54 -4.08
N LEU A 52 0.86 9.22 -4.09
CA LEU A 52 1.28 8.30 -3.04
C LEU A 52 2.80 8.15 -2.97
N TRP A 53 3.53 8.47 -4.04
CA TRP A 53 5.00 8.44 -4.07
C TRP A 53 5.64 9.42 -3.09
N LYS A 54 4.91 10.49 -2.73
CA LYS A 54 5.37 11.54 -1.81
C LYS A 54 5.09 11.22 -0.33
N TRP A 55 4.33 10.17 -0.06
CA TRP A 55 3.93 9.79 1.29
C TRP A 55 4.95 8.81 1.86
N ASN A 56 5.92 9.36 2.56
CA ASN A 56 6.99 8.62 3.21
C ASN A 56 7.15 9.07 4.66
N PHE A 57 7.98 8.36 5.43
CA PHE A 57 8.22 8.69 6.82
C PHE A 57 8.98 10.00 7.00
N GLU A 58 9.84 10.40 6.05
CA GLU A 58 10.61 11.64 6.12
C GLU A 58 9.72 12.89 5.99
N ASN A 59 8.66 12.81 5.18
CA ASN A 59 7.71 13.89 4.95
C ASN A 59 6.50 13.82 5.91
N CYS A 60 6.59 13.03 6.99
CA CYS A 60 5.53 12.88 7.96
C CYS A 60 5.60 14.00 9.00
N ASP A 61 4.57 14.86 9.04
CA ASP A 61 4.49 15.95 10.03
C ASP A 61 4.43 15.44 11.50
N ASP A 62 3.92 14.21 11.69
CA ASP A 62 3.71 13.59 13.02
C ASP A 62 4.47 12.24 13.09
N ILE A 63 5.77 12.23 12.78
CA ILE A 63 6.57 10.98 12.79
C ILE A 63 6.65 10.33 14.18
N GLU A 64 6.50 11.13 15.24
CA GLU A 64 6.47 10.65 16.62
C GLU A 64 5.10 10.08 17.04
N ASP A 65 4.07 10.20 16.21
CA ASP A 65 2.78 9.53 16.45
C ASP A 65 3.03 8.02 16.61
N GLN A 66 2.46 7.45 17.66
CA GLN A 66 2.61 6.02 17.99
C GLN A 66 2.30 5.09 16.80
N LEU A 67 1.34 5.48 15.96
CA LEU A 67 1.03 4.74 14.73
C LEU A 67 2.23 4.73 13.78
N MET A 68 2.81 5.91 13.48
CA MET A 68 3.92 6.02 12.53
C MET A 68 5.19 5.34 13.04
N VAL A 69 5.47 5.45 14.34
CA VAL A 69 6.55 4.69 14.99
C VAL A 69 6.35 3.19 14.84
N SER A 70 5.13 2.69 15.04
CA SER A 70 4.82 1.27 14.88
C SER A 70 4.95 0.81 13.43
N MET A 71 4.54 1.63 12.46
CA MET A 71 4.68 1.31 11.04
C MET A 71 6.14 1.27 10.60
N LYS A 72 6.97 2.19 11.12
CA LYS A 72 8.41 2.16 10.85
C LYS A 72 9.06 0.90 11.43
N LYS A 73 8.71 0.50 12.64
CA LYS A 73 9.17 -0.76 13.23
C LYS A 73 8.74 -1.99 12.43
N TYR A 74 7.54 -1.98 11.83
CA TYR A 74 7.11 -3.04 10.93
C TYR A 74 8.04 -3.15 9.72
N CYS A 75 8.45 -2.02 9.11
CA CYS A 75 9.39 -2.01 8.00
C CYS A 75 10.78 -2.50 8.43
N GLU A 76 11.30 -2.05 9.58
CA GLU A 76 12.59 -2.46 10.13
C GLU A 76 12.67 -3.98 10.37
N ASN A 77 11.54 -4.63 10.69
CA ASN A 77 11.45 -6.06 10.94
C ASN A 77 10.77 -6.84 9.80
N PHE A 78 10.71 -6.26 8.59
CA PHE A 78 9.91 -6.82 7.50
C PHE A 78 10.38 -8.23 7.07
N ASP A 79 11.65 -8.56 7.18
CA ASP A 79 12.16 -9.89 6.86
C ASP A 79 11.56 -10.99 7.75
N GLU A 80 11.32 -10.69 9.01
CA GLU A 80 10.64 -11.57 9.95
C GLU A 80 9.14 -11.65 9.61
N MET A 81 8.49 -10.50 9.42
CA MET A 81 7.08 -10.42 9.02
C MET A 81 6.82 -11.18 7.72
N CYS A 82 7.73 -11.08 6.76
CA CYS A 82 7.63 -11.76 5.47
C CYS A 82 7.78 -13.29 5.61
N ARG A 83 8.70 -13.77 6.46
CA ARG A 83 8.88 -15.20 6.73
C ARG A 83 7.64 -15.82 7.39
N ASP A 84 7.03 -15.08 8.30
CA ASP A 84 5.87 -15.54 9.07
C ASP A 84 4.53 -15.28 8.33
N GLY A 85 4.56 -14.60 7.18
CA GLY A 85 3.37 -14.18 6.46
C GLY A 85 2.51 -13.18 7.24
N CYS A 86 3.12 -12.43 8.17
CA CYS A 86 2.43 -11.56 9.10
C CYS A 86 2.18 -10.16 8.50
N GLY A 87 0.92 -9.82 8.31
CA GLY A 87 0.45 -8.52 7.81
C GLY A 87 -0.19 -7.65 8.88
N LEU A 88 -0.90 -6.60 8.42
CA LEU A 88 -1.58 -5.64 9.30
C LEU A 88 -3.02 -5.37 8.83
N VAL A 89 -3.94 -5.19 9.76
CA VAL A 89 -5.23 -4.54 9.50
C VAL A 89 -5.23 -3.17 10.17
N LEU A 90 -5.11 -2.11 9.36
CA LEU A 90 -5.20 -0.73 9.83
C LEU A 90 -6.67 -0.31 9.87
N TYR A 91 -7.27 -0.20 11.05
CA TYR A 91 -8.68 0.08 11.20
C TYR A 91 -8.94 1.35 12.03
N GLY A 92 -10.09 2.00 11.79
CA GLY A 92 -10.50 3.19 12.53
C GLY A 92 -11.22 4.22 11.67
N PRO A 93 -11.60 5.38 12.22
CA PRO A 93 -12.41 6.38 11.54
C PRO A 93 -11.80 6.91 10.24
N VAL A 94 -12.61 7.57 9.42
CA VAL A 94 -12.15 8.28 8.22
C VAL A 94 -11.25 9.46 8.62
N GLY A 95 -10.19 9.71 7.84
CA GLY A 95 -9.34 10.89 8.01
C GLY A 95 -8.19 10.75 9.02
N VAL A 96 -8.05 9.59 9.70
CA VAL A 96 -6.99 9.36 10.70
C VAL A 96 -5.62 8.97 10.11
N GLY A 97 -5.50 8.81 8.80
CA GLY A 97 -4.21 8.59 8.13
C GLY A 97 -3.87 7.13 7.81
N LYS A 98 -4.83 6.19 7.79
CA LYS A 98 -4.60 4.76 7.46
C LYS A 98 -3.92 4.55 6.10
N THR A 99 -4.50 5.13 5.05
CA THR A 99 -3.94 5.08 3.68
C THR A 99 -2.57 5.73 3.61
N TYR A 100 -2.36 6.84 4.35
CA TYR A 100 -1.06 7.50 4.45
C TYR A 100 0.00 6.58 5.08
N ALA A 101 -0.32 5.96 6.20
CA ALA A 101 0.56 5.02 6.89
C ALA A 101 0.90 3.80 6.00
N ALA A 102 -0.09 3.25 5.29
CA ALA A 102 0.11 2.16 4.35
C ALA A 102 1.04 2.56 3.18
N ALA A 103 0.88 3.77 2.63
CA ALA A 103 1.76 4.28 1.57
C ALA A 103 3.19 4.57 2.08
N CYS A 104 3.35 5.05 3.33
CA CYS A 104 4.68 5.19 3.94
C CYS A 104 5.40 3.84 4.05
N ILE A 105 4.70 2.79 4.48
CA ILE A 105 5.27 1.43 4.51
C ILE A 105 5.69 1.00 3.11
N ALA A 106 4.82 1.20 2.10
CA ALA A 106 5.12 0.81 0.72
C ALA A 106 6.38 1.50 0.19
N ASN A 107 6.48 2.84 0.36
CA ASN A 107 7.65 3.60 -0.09
C ASN A 107 8.92 3.17 0.63
N GLU A 108 8.87 2.96 1.95
CA GLU A 108 10.03 2.51 2.75
C GLU A 108 10.52 1.13 2.28
N LEU A 109 9.61 0.19 2.06
CA LEU A 109 9.98 -1.14 1.57
C LEU A 109 10.52 -1.13 0.15
N ILE A 110 10.02 -0.25 -0.74
CA ILE A 110 10.58 -0.04 -2.07
C ILE A 110 12.02 0.47 -1.97
N GLU A 111 12.31 1.43 -1.07
CA GLU A 111 13.68 1.91 -0.83
C GLU A 111 14.62 0.77 -0.36
N HIS A 112 14.06 -0.21 0.36
CA HIS A 112 14.77 -1.45 0.76
C HIS A 112 14.64 -2.56 -0.30
N GLU A 113 14.27 -2.18 -1.54
CA GLU A 113 14.27 -3.07 -2.70
C GLU A 113 13.30 -4.26 -2.57
N ARG A 114 12.21 -4.11 -1.80
CA ARG A 114 11.13 -5.10 -1.72
C ARG A 114 10.08 -4.83 -2.77
N SER A 115 9.54 -5.92 -3.33
CA SER A 115 8.42 -5.83 -4.27
C SER A 115 7.12 -5.60 -3.52
N VAL A 116 6.49 -4.45 -3.76
CA VAL A 116 5.24 -4.04 -3.10
C VAL A 116 4.21 -3.68 -4.15
N HIS A 117 2.95 -4.05 -3.91
CA HIS A 117 1.83 -3.59 -4.73
C HIS A 117 0.72 -3.05 -3.84
N MET A 118 0.27 -1.82 -4.13
CA MET A 118 -0.82 -1.16 -3.42
C MET A 118 -1.98 -0.90 -4.36
N THR A 119 -3.15 -1.45 -4.01
CA THR A 119 -4.37 -1.38 -4.80
C THR A 119 -5.59 -1.27 -3.88
N ASP A 120 -6.79 -1.34 -4.43
CA ASP A 120 -8.05 -1.45 -3.70
C ASP A 120 -8.95 -2.54 -4.30
N PHE A 121 -9.93 -3.00 -3.53
CA PHE A 121 -10.82 -4.07 -4.00
C PHE A 121 -11.67 -3.66 -5.21
N SER A 122 -12.03 -2.38 -5.34
CA SER A 122 -12.80 -1.91 -6.48
C SER A 122 -12.00 -2.06 -7.78
N ARG A 123 -10.71 -1.75 -7.76
CA ARG A 123 -9.80 -1.95 -8.91
C ARG A 123 -9.62 -3.43 -9.23
N ILE A 124 -9.38 -4.28 -8.22
CA ILE A 124 -9.28 -5.74 -8.42
C ILE A 124 -10.54 -6.30 -9.06
N ILE A 125 -11.72 -5.94 -8.51
CA ILE A 125 -13.02 -6.39 -9.02
C ILE A 125 -13.23 -5.93 -10.46
N ASN A 126 -12.97 -4.65 -10.76
CA ASN A 126 -13.12 -4.10 -12.10
C ASN A 126 -12.16 -4.77 -13.10
N THR A 127 -10.92 -5.01 -12.71
CA THR A 127 -9.94 -5.73 -13.54
C THR A 127 -10.42 -7.14 -13.84
N LEU A 128 -10.84 -7.90 -12.83
CA LEU A 128 -11.34 -9.26 -13.00
C LEU A 128 -12.65 -9.32 -13.78
N PHE A 129 -13.49 -8.29 -13.67
CA PHE A 129 -14.72 -8.19 -14.47
C PHE A 129 -14.42 -7.96 -15.94
N GLY A 130 -13.42 -7.14 -16.27
CA GLY A 130 -13.01 -6.85 -17.65
C GLY A 130 -12.21 -7.98 -18.31
N LEU A 131 -11.69 -8.94 -17.54
CA LEU A 131 -10.93 -10.08 -18.09
C LEU A 131 -11.87 -11.22 -18.51
N ASN A 132 -11.86 -11.57 -19.80
CA ASN A 132 -12.55 -12.76 -20.31
C ASN A 132 -11.78 -14.03 -19.93
N GLU A 133 -10.45 -13.99 -19.98
CA GLU A 133 -9.52 -15.07 -19.64
C GLU A 133 -8.39 -14.57 -18.73
N GLY A 134 -7.69 -15.48 -18.06
CA GLY A 134 -6.52 -15.14 -17.25
C GLY A 134 -6.81 -14.59 -15.86
N LYS A 135 -8.04 -14.69 -15.35
CA LYS A 135 -8.39 -14.24 -13.98
C LYS A 135 -7.49 -14.86 -12.92
N GLN A 136 -7.22 -16.17 -13.03
CA GLN A 136 -6.33 -16.86 -12.11
C GLN A 136 -4.90 -16.32 -12.19
N LYS A 137 -4.38 -16.09 -13.40
CA LYS A 137 -3.05 -15.50 -13.59
C LYS A 137 -2.91 -14.12 -12.95
N TYR A 138 -3.98 -13.30 -12.99
CA TYR A 138 -4.00 -12.01 -12.31
C TYR A 138 -3.92 -12.17 -10.79
N LEU A 139 -4.70 -13.10 -10.21
CA LEU A 139 -4.66 -13.39 -8.77
C LEU A 139 -3.28 -13.95 -8.35
N ASP A 140 -2.71 -14.83 -9.16
CA ASP A 140 -1.38 -15.39 -8.92
C ASP A 140 -0.31 -14.30 -8.92
N ARG A 141 -0.40 -13.33 -9.86
CA ARG A 141 0.49 -12.17 -9.90
C ARG A 141 0.42 -11.31 -8.63
N LEU A 142 -0.78 -11.13 -8.04
CA LEU A 142 -0.90 -10.43 -6.76
C LEU A 142 -0.13 -11.15 -5.63
N ASN A 143 0.07 -12.47 -5.74
CA ASN A 143 0.85 -13.25 -4.79
C ASN A 143 2.36 -13.27 -5.07
N GLU A 144 2.83 -12.74 -6.19
CA GLU A 144 4.26 -12.62 -6.49
C GLU A 144 4.94 -11.56 -5.64
N TYR A 145 4.24 -10.46 -5.31
CA TYR A 145 4.78 -9.38 -4.49
C TYR A 145 5.12 -9.82 -3.07
N ASP A 146 6.22 -9.28 -2.51
CA ASP A 146 6.60 -9.51 -1.12
C ASP A 146 5.52 -8.98 -0.18
N LEU A 147 5.00 -7.78 -0.44
CA LEU A 147 3.88 -7.20 0.28
C LEU A 147 2.76 -6.80 -0.68
N LEU A 148 1.54 -7.22 -0.35
CA LEU A 148 0.32 -6.70 -0.96
C LEU A 148 -0.38 -5.75 0.01
N ILE A 149 -0.76 -4.57 -0.45
CA ILE A 149 -1.54 -3.58 0.32
C ILE A 149 -2.87 -3.38 -0.39
N ILE A 150 -3.96 -3.57 0.34
CA ILE A 150 -5.31 -3.35 -0.17
C ILE A 150 -5.97 -2.26 0.66
N ASP A 151 -6.14 -1.09 0.04
CA ASP A 151 -6.75 0.06 0.68
C ASP A 151 -8.28 -0.05 0.69
N ASP A 152 -8.89 0.43 1.76
CA ASP A 152 -10.32 0.67 1.92
C ASP A 152 -11.21 -0.59 1.78
N LEU A 153 -10.89 -1.66 2.53
CA LEU A 153 -11.77 -2.84 2.65
C LEU A 153 -13.16 -2.42 3.17
N ALA A 154 -14.20 -3.02 2.59
CA ALA A 154 -15.62 -2.78 2.83
C ALA A 154 -16.18 -1.47 2.21
N SER A 155 -15.42 -0.76 1.38
CA SER A 155 -15.94 0.33 0.54
C SER A 155 -16.60 -0.14 -0.76
N GLN A 156 -16.28 -1.37 -1.19
CA GLN A 156 -16.83 -1.96 -2.40
C GLN A 156 -18.34 -2.24 -2.26
N ARG A 157 -19.02 -2.32 -3.40
CA ARG A 157 -20.44 -2.71 -3.42
C ARG A 157 -20.61 -4.10 -2.81
N ASN A 158 -21.52 -4.23 -1.84
CA ASN A 158 -21.81 -5.50 -1.19
C ASN A 158 -22.66 -6.42 -2.10
N THR A 159 -22.01 -6.99 -3.13
CA THR A 159 -22.59 -8.01 -4.01
C THR A 159 -21.94 -9.34 -3.74
N SER A 160 -22.66 -10.44 -3.99
CA SER A 160 -22.12 -11.80 -3.82
C SER A 160 -20.82 -11.99 -4.61
N TYR A 161 -20.75 -11.47 -5.84
CA TYR A 161 -19.57 -11.52 -6.69
C TYR A 161 -18.38 -10.75 -6.10
N ALA A 162 -18.60 -9.52 -5.62
CA ALA A 162 -17.54 -8.73 -4.98
C ALA A 162 -17.00 -9.44 -3.73
N ASN A 163 -17.88 -9.96 -2.90
CA ASN A 163 -17.51 -10.68 -1.67
C ASN A 163 -16.74 -11.97 -1.98
N GLU A 164 -17.10 -12.69 -3.05
CA GLU A 164 -16.36 -13.86 -3.52
C GLU A 164 -14.94 -13.50 -3.95
N ILE A 165 -14.76 -12.40 -4.72
CA ILE A 165 -13.43 -11.92 -5.11
C ILE A 165 -12.60 -11.54 -3.90
N VAL A 166 -13.17 -10.75 -2.96
CA VAL A 166 -12.48 -10.37 -1.72
C VAL A 166 -12.00 -11.61 -0.97
N MET A 167 -12.89 -12.59 -0.81
CA MET A 167 -12.54 -13.85 -0.15
C MET A 167 -11.43 -14.61 -0.88
N ASN A 168 -11.51 -14.71 -2.21
CA ASN A 168 -10.51 -15.40 -3.02
C ASN A 168 -9.13 -14.76 -2.94
N VAL A 169 -9.05 -13.42 -2.99
CA VAL A 169 -7.79 -12.67 -2.85
C VAL A 169 -7.16 -12.91 -1.49
N ILE A 170 -7.93 -12.74 -0.40
CA ILE A 170 -7.43 -12.90 0.97
C ILE A 170 -7.03 -14.34 1.25
N ASP A 171 -7.85 -15.33 0.85
CA ASP A 171 -7.58 -16.75 1.05
C ASP A 171 -6.34 -17.21 0.25
N SER A 172 -6.20 -16.73 -1.00
CA SER A 172 -5.04 -17.01 -1.84
C SER A 172 -3.75 -16.45 -1.21
N ARG A 173 -3.80 -15.22 -0.70
CA ARG A 173 -2.66 -14.59 -0.03
C ARG A 173 -2.27 -15.29 1.27
N CYS A 174 -3.29 -15.70 2.07
CA CYS A 174 -3.08 -16.50 3.28
C CYS A 174 -2.41 -17.85 2.97
N LYS A 175 -2.86 -18.54 1.92
CA LYS A 175 -2.26 -19.80 1.45
C LYS A 175 -0.85 -19.64 0.93
N ALA A 176 -0.55 -18.51 0.30
CA ALA A 176 0.80 -18.18 -0.16
C ALA A 176 1.78 -17.88 0.98
N GLY A 177 1.31 -17.71 2.22
CA GLY A 177 2.12 -17.38 3.39
C GLY A 177 2.83 -16.04 3.26
N LYS A 178 2.24 -15.08 2.55
CA LYS A 178 2.84 -13.76 2.31
C LYS A 178 2.05 -12.65 3.01
N PRO A 179 2.72 -11.63 3.59
CA PRO A 179 2.07 -10.57 4.34
C PRO A 179 1.10 -9.75 3.49
N LEU A 180 0.00 -9.37 4.12
CA LEU A 180 -1.05 -8.53 3.56
C LEU A 180 -1.32 -7.35 4.49
N ILE A 181 -1.32 -6.13 3.97
CA ILE A 181 -1.83 -4.98 4.71
C ILE A 181 -3.19 -4.59 4.15
N VAL A 182 -4.16 -4.42 5.04
CA VAL A 182 -5.50 -3.96 4.68
C VAL A 182 -5.84 -2.73 5.48
N THR A 183 -6.39 -1.69 4.85
CA THR A 183 -6.98 -0.56 5.57
C THR A 183 -8.50 -0.66 5.54
N THR A 184 -9.17 -0.23 6.60
CA THR A 184 -10.64 -0.25 6.68
C THR A 184 -11.18 0.82 7.61
N ASN A 185 -12.39 1.29 7.33
CA ASN A 185 -13.14 2.22 8.20
C ASN A 185 -14.03 1.48 9.21
N LEU A 186 -14.00 0.17 9.22
CA LEU A 186 -14.74 -0.66 10.17
C LEU A 186 -14.24 -0.42 11.59
N SER A 187 -15.14 -0.58 12.55
CA SER A 187 -14.80 -0.57 13.97
C SER A 187 -14.20 -1.91 14.42
N ALA A 188 -13.62 -1.95 15.61
CA ALA A 188 -13.17 -3.20 16.22
C ALA A 188 -14.32 -4.20 16.40
N ASP A 189 -15.52 -3.72 16.75
CA ASP A 189 -16.69 -4.58 16.91
C ASP A 189 -17.15 -5.19 15.58
N ASP A 190 -17.12 -4.43 14.48
CA ASP A 190 -17.44 -4.93 13.15
C ASP A 190 -16.47 -6.02 12.69
N LEU A 191 -15.18 -5.87 13.00
CA LEU A 191 -14.14 -6.84 12.68
C LEU A 191 -14.25 -8.12 13.53
N LEU A 192 -14.60 -7.99 14.82
CA LEU A 192 -14.67 -9.11 15.75
C LEU A 192 -16.04 -9.82 15.75
N LYS A 193 -17.12 -9.11 15.38
CA LYS A 193 -18.49 -9.60 15.40
C LYS A 193 -19.20 -9.34 14.06
N PRO A 194 -18.67 -9.86 12.95
CA PRO A 194 -19.28 -9.68 11.63
C PRO A 194 -20.68 -10.32 11.57
N GLN A 195 -21.60 -9.64 10.88
CA GLN A 195 -23.01 -10.04 10.84
C GLN A 195 -23.32 -11.12 9.79
N GLY A 196 -22.51 -11.21 8.72
CA GLY A 196 -22.73 -12.15 7.62
C GLY A 196 -21.72 -13.31 7.65
N ILE A 197 -22.12 -14.46 7.09
CA ILE A 197 -21.24 -15.65 7.00
C ILE A 197 -20.00 -15.36 6.15
N THR A 198 -20.16 -14.59 5.07
CA THR A 198 -19.05 -14.24 4.17
C THR A 198 -18.06 -13.31 4.87
N GLU A 199 -18.56 -12.29 5.55
CA GLU A 199 -17.74 -11.38 6.35
C GLU A 199 -17.01 -12.11 7.48
N GLN A 200 -17.68 -13.06 8.15
CA GLN A 200 -17.06 -13.92 9.17
C GLN A 200 -15.86 -14.69 8.61
N ARG A 201 -15.98 -15.25 7.40
CA ARG A 201 -14.89 -15.98 6.75
C ARG A 201 -13.73 -15.04 6.36
N ILE A 202 -14.04 -13.88 5.78
CA ILE A 202 -13.04 -12.87 5.41
C ILE A 202 -12.25 -12.41 6.63
N TYR A 203 -12.95 -12.01 7.70
CA TYR A 203 -12.27 -11.49 8.89
C TYR A 203 -11.55 -12.58 9.68
N SER A 204 -12.05 -13.80 9.70
CA SER A 204 -11.34 -14.94 10.27
C SER A 204 -9.98 -15.17 9.58
N ARG A 205 -9.92 -15.05 8.25
CA ARG A 205 -8.66 -15.14 7.51
C ARG A 205 -7.73 -13.96 7.78
N LEU A 206 -8.27 -12.73 7.83
CA LEU A 206 -7.48 -11.57 8.21
C LEU A 206 -6.90 -11.68 9.62
N CYS A 207 -7.69 -12.14 10.60
CA CYS A 207 -7.21 -12.37 11.96
C CYS A 207 -6.15 -13.47 12.04
N GLN A 208 -6.14 -14.42 11.12
CA GLN A 208 -5.13 -15.47 11.06
C GLN A 208 -3.76 -14.96 10.62
N MET A 209 -3.73 -13.97 9.71
CA MET A 209 -2.50 -13.53 9.05
C MET A 209 -2.12 -12.08 9.34
N CYS A 210 -2.96 -11.31 10.02
CA CYS A 210 -2.74 -9.87 10.21
C CYS A 210 -2.88 -9.47 11.68
N ILE A 211 -2.03 -8.56 12.11
CA ILE A 211 -2.13 -7.89 13.42
C ILE A 211 -3.09 -6.71 13.26
N PRO A 212 -4.18 -6.62 14.05
CA PRO A 212 -5.05 -5.45 14.02
C PRO A 212 -4.41 -4.26 14.70
N VAL A 213 -4.29 -3.15 13.98
CA VAL A 213 -3.73 -1.88 14.46
C VAL A 213 -4.80 -0.82 14.42
N ARG A 214 -5.19 -0.30 15.60
CA ARG A 214 -6.13 0.79 15.70
C ARG A 214 -5.48 2.10 15.31
N CYS A 215 -6.01 2.74 14.28
CA CYS A 215 -5.62 4.08 13.87
C CYS A 215 -6.57 5.09 14.51
N SER A 216 -6.03 5.97 15.34
CA SER A 216 -6.77 7.06 15.97
C SER A 216 -5.97 8.34 15.81
N ALA A 217 -6.63 9.43 15.48
CA ALA A 217 -6.04 10.76 15.49
C ALA A 217 -6.93 11.68 16.31
N SER A 218 -6.34 12.63 17.01
CA SER A 218 -7.09 13.67 17.74
C SER A 218 -7.87 14.58 16.80
N LYS A 219 -7.48 14.65 15.52
CA LYS A 219 -8.08 15.49 14.49
C LYS A 219 -8.15 14.76 13.15
N ASP A 220 -9.20 15.03 12.37
CA ASP A 220 -9.31 14.58 10.98
C ASP A 220 -8.32 15.38 10.13
N ARG A 221 -7.25 14.73 9.66
CA ARG A 221 -6.17 15.35 8.88
C ARG A 221 -6.67 15.96 7.56
N ARG A 222 -7.72 15.42 6.96
CA ARG A 222 -8.33 15.97 5.72
C ARG A 222 -9.01 17.30 6.02
N LYS A 223 -9.72 17.41 7.15
CA LYS A 223 -10.35 18.66 7.60
C LYS A 223 -9.32 19.73 7.95
N GLU A 224 -8.24 19.35 8.61
CA GLU A 224 -7.14 20.29 8.89
C GLU A 224 -6.49 20.80 7.59
N LYS A 225 -6.21 19.92 6.63
CA LYS A 225 -5.69 20.33 5.32
C LYS A 225 -6.64 21.24 4.56
N MET A 226 -7.94 20.96 4.62
CA MET A 226 -8.95 21.85 4.05
C MET A 226 -8.90 23.24 4.69
N LYS A 227 -8.82 23.34 6.01
CA LYS A 227 -8.70 24.65 6.73
C LYS A 227 -7.44 25.40 6.30
N GLN A 228 -6.30 24.72 6.23
CA GLN A 228 -5.04 25.30 5.75
C GLN A 228 -5.18 25.83 4.31
N ASN A 229 -5.80 25.08 3.41
CA ASN A 229 -6.02 25.50 2.03
C ASN A 229 -6.96 26.71 1.96
N ILE A 230 -8.04 26.73 2.75
CA ILE A 230 -8.94 27.88 2.84
C ILE A 230 -8.16 29.12 3.32
N ALA A 231 -7.38 28.99 4.39
CA ALA A 231 -6.58 30.10 4.90
C ALA A 231 -5.59 30.62 3.85
N LYS A 232 -4.88 29.70 3.16
CA LYS A 232 -3.86 30.03 2.15
C LYS A 232 -4.42 30.74 0.93
N TYR A 233 -5.58 30.30 0.42
CA TYR A 233 -6.12 30.76 -0.86
C TYR A 233 -7.30 31.71 -0.71
N ARG A 234 -7.67 32.09 0.51
CA ARG A 234 -8.83 32.92 0.80
C ARG A 234 -8.81 34.24 0.05
N GLU A 235 -7.69 34.97 0.10
CA GLU A 235 -7.53 36.26 -0.59
C GLU A 235 -7.49 36.06 -2.09
N THR A 236 -6.77 35.07 -2.58
CA THR A 236 -6.63 34.78 -4.01
C THR A 236 -7.98 34.45 -4.65
N LEU A 237 -8.84 33.74 -3.95
CA LEU A 237 -10.16 33.30 -4.43
C LEU A 237 -11.28 34.25 -4.01
N MET A 238 -10.97 35.37 -3.35
CA MET A 238 -11.96 36.35 -2.83
C MET A 238 -13.09 35.70 -2.02
N LEU A 239 -12.77 34.66 -1.23
CA LEU A 239 -13.76 33.94 -0.45
C LEU A 239 -14.21 34.82 0.74
N GLY A 240 -15.50 35.08 0.83
CA GLY A 240 -16.10 35.75 1.96
C GLY A 240 -15.96 34.96 3.28
N ASN A 241 -16.33 35.58 4.41
CA ASN A 241 -16.35 34.87 5.69
C ASN A 241 -17.34 33.71 5.64
N MET A 242 -16.87 32.48 5.54
CA MET A 242 -17.70 31.33 5.86
C MET A 242 -17.93 31.33 7.39
N ARG A 243 -19.18 31.55 7.77
CA ARG A 243 -19.68 31.40 9.14
C ARG A 243 -19.92 29.94 9.47
#